data_cf505b53761f2e71ae572e7eb615b08e
#
_entry.id   cf505b53761f2e71ae572e7eb615b08e
#
_cell.length_a   1.000
_cell.length_b   1.000
_cell.length_c   1.000
_cell.angle_alpha   90.00
_cell.angle_beta   90.00
_cell.angle_gamma   90.00
#
_symmetry.space_group_name_H-M   'P 1'
#
loop_
_entity.id
_entity.type
_entity.pdbx_description
1 polymer ?
#
loop_
_entity_poly.entity_id
_entity_poly.type
_entity_poly.pdbx_seq_one_letter_code
_entity_poly.pdbx_strand_id
1 'polypeptide(L)'
;MQLFECLQHIPDPRKKRGIRHPFQPVLKFVLLGFTCRLVAIEHMVSFFKPIWNQVKASLGFNRPEPPDPTTIRRMLNGLKPEQLQEAFQQWVSELIGNKTFMASVDGKAMRNVKGENGLALMLVNVFAHDLKLALAEYGIKAKEGEPTVLKEALAQLFKQYPGLKILVGDAAFAGRELNEAIISLGRDYIAQIKENQPKMKRLLEDWFQDKIPKEVPSAVEVKKKVRRRTVGAVG
;
A
#
# COMPACT_ATOMS: atom_id res chain seq x y z
N MET A 1 -11.12 17.26 -2.04
CA MET A 1 -11.81 16.78 -0.80
C MET A 1 -10.76 16.50 0.28
N GLN A 2 -11.05 16.79 1.54
CA GLN A 2 -10.12 16.48 2.63
C GLN A 2 -10.29 15.02 3.06
N LEU A 3 -9.23 14.38 3.57
CA LEU A 3 -9.27 12.98 4.03
C LEU A 3 -10.46 12.71 4.96
N PHE A 4 -10.76 13.62 5.87
CA PHE A 4 -11.87 13.45 6.82
C PHE A 4 -13.25 13.45 6.16
N GLU A 5 -13.42 14.09 5.00
CA GLU A 5 -14.67 14.05 4.22
C GLU A 5 -14.88 12.67 3.61
N CYS A 6 -13.82 12.06 3.08
CA CYS A 6 -13.89 10.69 2.55
C CYS A 6 -14.27 9.68 3.65
N LEU A 7 -13.76 9.88 4.86
CA LEU A 7 -14.02 8.99 6.00
C LEU A 7 -15.41 9.14 6.61
N GLN A 8 -16.14 10.23 6.32
CA GLN A 8 -17.49 10.46 6.86
C GLN A 8 -18.50 9.40 6.39
N HIS A 9 -18.26 8.80 5.23
CA HIS A 9 -19.15 7.78 4.64
C HIS A 9 -18.99 6.40 5.27
N ILE A 10 -17.96 6.19 6.10
CA ILE A 10 -17.75 4.90 6.77
C ILE A 10 -18.80 4.79 7.89
N PRO A 11 -19.66 3.74 7.89
CA PRO A 11 -20.65 3.54 8.90
C PRO A 11 -20.04 3.13 10.24
N ASP A 12 -20.65 3.58 11.34
CA ASP A 12 -20.25 3.14 12.68
C ASP A 12 -20.55 1.64 12.86
N PRO A 13 -19.54 0.78 13.07
CA PRO A 13 -19.75 -0.66 13.20
C PRO A 13 -20.41 -1.05 14.54
N ARG A 14 -20.52 -0.14 15.47
CA ARG A 14 -21.02 -0.40 16.82
C ARG A 14 -22.54 -0.36 16.88
N LYS A 15 -23.12 -1.15 17.81
CA LYS A 15 -24.55 -1.04 18.15
C LYS A 15 -24.82 0.33 18.81
N LYS A 16 -25.97 0.94 18.51
CA LYS A 16 -26.33 2.29 18.98
C LYS A 16 -26.36 2.43 20.51
N ARG A 17 -26.56 1.35 21.25
CA ARG A 17 -26.65 1.39 22.72
C ARG A 17 -25.27 1.53 23.38
N GLY A 18 -25.13 2.47 24.30
CA GLY A 18 -23.91 2.63 25.12
C GLY A 18 -22.76 3.36 24.48
N ILE A 19 -22.95 4.02 23.32
CA ILE A 19 -21.92 4.82 22.66
C ILE A 19 -21.62 6.06 23.51
N ARG A 20 -20.42 6.10 24.09
CA ARG A 20 -19.94 7.25 24.89
C ARG A 20 -19.16 8.27 24.06
N HIS A 21 -18.48 7.82 23.00
CA HIS A 21 -17.69 8.65 22.10
C HIS A 21 -18.21 8.45 20.68
N PRO A 22 -18.48 9.53 19.92
CA PRO A 22 -18.92 9.44 18.53
C PRO A 22 -17.86 8.74 17.66
N PHE A 23 -18.30 8.06 16.62
CA PHE A 23 -17.42 7.26 15.75
C PHE A 23 -16.38 8.11 15.03
N GLN A 24 -16.82 9.17 14.35
CA GLN A 24 -15.95 10.02 13.56
C GLN A 24 -14.84 10.71 14.37
N PRO A 25 -15.12 11.29 15.56
CA PRO A 25 -14.08 11.78 16.45
C PRO A 25 -13.04 10.74 16.83
N VAL A 26 -13.47 9.49 17.15
CA VAL A 26 -12.52 8.41 17.49
C VAL A 26 -11.65 8.06 16.29
N LEU A 27 -12.21 7.99 15.08
CA LEU A 27 -11.46 7.73 13.87
C LEU A 27 -10.45 8.84 13.59
N LYS A 28 -10.83 10.10 13.73
CA LYS A 28 -9.92 11.25 13.62
C LYS A 28 -8.79 11.20 14.63
N PHE A 29 -9.10 10.82 15.88
CA PHE A 29 -8.11 10.65 16.93
C PHE A 29 -7.05 9.60 16.59
N VAL A 30 -7.48 8.44 16.08
CA VAL A 30 -6.56 7.37 15.65
C VAL A 30 -5.68 7.85 14.51
N LEU A 31 -6.23 8.54 13.51
CA LEU A 31 -5.47 9.09 12.40
C LEU A 31 -4.46 10.15 12.87
N LEU A 32 -4.85 11.03 13.79
CA LEU A 32 -3.92 11.97 14.40
C LEU A 32 -2.79 11.24 15.14
N GLY A 33 -3.09 10.16 15.85
CA GLY A 33 -2.07 9.30 16.47
C GLY A 33 -1.07 8.76 15.45
N PHE A 34 -1.52 8.25 14.31
CA PHE A 34 -0.64 7.76 13.25
C PHE A 34 0.22 8.88 12.62
N THR A 35 -0.33 10.09 12.44
CA THR A 35 0.47 11.22 11.96
C THR A 35 1.56 11.63 12.94
N CYS A 36 1.33 11.42 14.25
CA CYS A 36 2.33 11.56 15.30
C CYS A 36 3.26 10.33 15.44
N ARG A 37 3.19 9.35 14.51
CA ARG A 37 3.95 8.09 14.52
C ARG A 37 3.66 7.19 15.74
N LEU A 38 2.52 7.37 16.39
CA LEU A 38 2.07 6.52 17.48
C LEU A 38 1.27 5.35 16.89
N VAL A 39 1.79 4.12 17.00
CA VAL A 39 1.14 2.92 16.45
C VAL A 39 0.30 2.21 17.53
N ALA A 40 0.78 2.18 18.77
CA ALA A 40 0.07 1.54 19.86
C ALA A 40 -1.03 2.45 20.41
N ILE A 41 -2.24 1.93 20.52
CA ILE A 41 -3.43 2.71 20.99
C ILE A 41 -3.20 3.26 22.40
N GLU A 42 -2.58 2.48 23.28
CA GLU A 42 -2.23 2.90 24.63
C GLU A 42 -1.31 4.12 24.63
N HIS A 43 -0.32 4.10 23.75
CA HIS A 43 0.61 5.21 23.60
C HIS A 43 -0.10 6.46 23.03
N MET A 44 -1.04 6.29 22.09
CA MET A 44 -1.87 7.41 21.62
C MET A 44 -2.63 8.06 22.77
N VAL A 45 -3.36 7.25 23.54
CA VAL A 45 -4.17 7.77 24.66
C VAL A 45 -3.29 8.44 25.71
N SER A 46 -2.16 7.82 26.10
CA SER A 46 -1.22 8.38 27.08
C SER A 46 -0.60 9.69 26.60
N PHE A 47 -0.24 9.77 25.32
CA PHE A 47 0.36 10.97 24.72
C PHE A 47 -0.61 12.15 24.67
N PHE A 48 -1.86 11.92 24.28
CA PHE A 48 -2.84 12.99 24.15
C PHE A 48 -3.56 13.35 25.46
N LYS A 49 -3.50 12.50 26.48
CA LYS A 49 -4.16 12.75 27.76
C LYS A 49 -3.77 14.07 28.43
N PRO A 50 -2.48 14.45 28.53
CA PRO A 50 -2.09 15.72 29.13
C PRO A 50 -2.56 16.95 28.35
N ILE A 51 -2.69 16.85 27.04
CA ILE A 51 -3.10 17.93 26.13
C ILE A 51 -4.54 17.77 25.65
N TRP A 52 -5.32 16.87 26.27
CA TRP A 52 -6.67 16.52 25.79
C TRP A 52 -7.59 17.72 25.63
N ASN A 53 -7.57 18.64 26.61
CA ASN A 53 -8.41 19.84 26.56
C ASN A 53 -8.09 20.77 25.36
N GLN A 54 -6.88 20.70 24.81
CA GLN A 54 -6.46 21.50 23.67
C GLN A 54 -6.93 20.89 22.34
N VAL A 55 -7.00 19.56 22.26
CA VAL A 55 -7.26 18.84 20.98
C VAL A 55 -8.69 18.30 20.86
N LYS A 56 -9.38 18.05 21.98
CA LYS A 56 -10.69 17.39 21.96
C LYS A 56 -11.73 18.09 21.09
N ALA A 57 -11.83 19.41 21.17
CA ALA A 57 -12.81 20.21 20.43
C ALA A 57 -12.57 20.11 18.92
N SER A 58 -11.32 20.25 18.46
CA SER A 58 -10.93 20.15 17.04
C SER A 58 -11.21 18.75 16.47
N LEU A 59 -11.15 17.72 17.31
CA LEU A 59 -11.48 16.35 16.93
C LEU A 59 -12.99 16.07 16.94
N GLY A 60 -13.77 16.93 17.60
CA GLY A 60 -15.22 16.78 17.77
C GLY A 60 -15.64 15.98 19.00
N PHE A 61 -14.82 15.95 20.05
CA PHE A 61 -15.16 15.34 21.34
C PHE A 61 -15.72 16.36 22.33
N ASN A 62 -16.76 15.96 23.07
CA ASN A 62 -17.37 16.77 24.12
C ASN A 62 -16.99 16.30 25.55
N ARG A 63 -16.30 15.15 25.67
CA ARG A 63 -15.99 14.55 26.97
C ARG A 63 -14.68 15.10 27.54
N PRO A 64 -14.58 15.17 28.90
CA PRO A 64 -13.37 15.64 29.57
C PRO A 64 -12.19 14.69 29.43
N GLU A 65 -12.44 13.40 29.20
CA GLU A 65 -11.40 12.37 29.05
C GLU A 65 -11.38 11.79 27.64
N PRO A 66 -10.20 11.37 27.13
CA PRO A 66 -10.07 10.66 25.86
C PRO A 66 -10.81 9.32 25.90
N PRO A 67 -11.10 8.72 24.74
CA PRO A 67 -11.67 7.38 24.69
C PRO A 67 -10.69 6.35 25.25
N ASP A 68 -11.22 5.40 26.03
CA ASP A 68 -10.45 4.29 26.56
C ASP A 68 -9.87 3.41 25.42
N PRO A 69 -8.63 2.91 25.54
CA PRO A 69 -8.00 2.05 24.53
C PRO A 69 -8.86 0.85 24.10
N THR A 70 -9.60 0.24 25.03
CA THR A 70 -10.51 -0.87 24.74
C THR A 70 -11.67 -0.44 23.83
N THR A 71 -12.19 0.77 24.04
CA THR A 71 -13.23 1.35 23.18
C THR A 71 -12.72 1.55 21.76
N ILE A 72 -11.51 2.10 21.60
CA ILE A 72 -10.87 2.31 20.30
C ILE A 72 -10.67 0.96 19.61
N ARG A 73 -10.06 -0.03 20.27
CA ARG A 73 -9.86 -1.38 19.72
C ARG A 73 -11.15 -2.03 19.26
N ARG A 74 -12.19 -1.99 20.10
CA ARG A 74 -13.50 -2.58 19.78
C ARG A 74 -14.11 -1.91 18.54
N MET A 75 -13.93 -0.61 18.38
CA MET A 75 -14.37 0.13 17.21
C MET A 75 -13.58 -0.28 15.98
N LEU A 76 -12.24 -0.30 16.04
CA LEU A 76 -11.38 -0.66 14.91
C LEU A 76 -11.59 -2.11 14.47
N ASN A 77 -11.75 -3.05 15.41
CA ASN A 77 -12.02 -4.46 15.09
C ASN A 77 -13.38 -4.68 14.42
N GLY A 78 -14.32 -3.76 14.58
CA GLY A 78 -15.61 -3.82 13.90
C GLY A 78 -15.63 -3.18 12.52
N LEU A 79 -14.57 -2.45 12.14
CA LEU A 79 -14.45 -1.85 10.81
C LEU A 79 -14.22 -2.92 9.74
N LYS A 80 -14.83 -2.72 8.59
CA LYS A 80 -14.53 -3.49 7.40
C LYS A 80 -13.32 -2.86 6.71
N PRO A 81 -12.20 -3.58 6.54
CA PRO A 81 -10.98 -3.04 5.92
C PRO A 81 -11.24 -2.43 4.54
N GLU A 82 -12.16 -3.03 3.77
CA GLU A 82 -12.50 -2.60 2.42
C GLU A 82 -13.08 -1.17 2.40
N GLN A 83 -13.93 -0.83 3.38
CA GLN A 83 -14.52 0.51 3.48
C GLN A 83 -13.47 1.58 3.80
N LEU A 84 -12.50 1.25 4.65
CA LEU A 84 -11.39 2.14 4.95
C LEU A 84 -10.49 2.32 3.72
N GLN A 85 -10.20 1.22 3.04
CA GLN A 85 -9.40 1.23 1.81
C GLN A 85 -10.07 2.08 0.72
N GLU A 86 -11.36 1.91 0.47
CA GLU A 86 -12.12 2.71 -0.50
C GLU A 86 -12.07 4.20 -0.20
N ALA A 87 -12.25 4.59 1.07
CA ALA A 87 -12.18 5.99 1.50
C ALA A 87 -10.78 6.59 1.27
N PHE A 88 -9.72 5.83 1.58
CA PHE A 88 -8.35 6.27 1.31
C PHE A 88 -8.03 6.33 -0.18
N GLN A 89 -8.48 5.36 -0.97
CA GLN A 89 -8.30 5.36 -2.42
C GLN A 89 -8.99 6.54 -3.08
N GLN A 90 -10.20 6.89 -2.63
CA GLN A 90 -10.91 8.07 -3.12
C GLN A 90 -10.11 9.34 -2.83
N TRP A 91 -9.67 9.53 -1.59
CA TRP A 91 -8.85 10.68 -1.21
C TRP A 91 -7.54 10.77 -2.01
N VAL A 92 -6.81 9.65 -2.15
CA VAL A 92 -5.56 9.58 -2.92
C VAL A 92 -5.82 9.88 -4.40
N SER A 93 -6.89 9.34 -4.98
CA SER A 93 -7.27 9.61 -6.38
C SER A 93 -7.49 11.10 -6.64
N GLU A 94 -8.14 11.79 -5.73
CA GLU A 94 -8.34 13.24 -5.83
C GLU A 94 -7.05 14.06 -5.68
N LEU A 95 -6.14 13.64 -4.78
CA LEU A 95 -4.82 14.26 -4.64
C LEU A 95 -3.97 14.12 -5.91
N ILE A 96 -4.06 12.97 -6.56
CA ILE A 96 -3.34 12.68 -7.80
C ILE A 96 -3.93 13.48 -8.97
N GLY A 97 -5.25 13.56 -9.05
CA GLY A 97 -5.96 14.18 -10.17
C GLY A 97 -5.59 13.53 -11.51
N ASN A 98 -5.27 14.36 -12.51
CA ASN A 98 -4.96 13.91 -13.87
C ASN A 98 -3.47 13.63 -14.11
N LYS A 99 -2.63 13.54 -13.08
CA LYS A 99 -1.20 13.28 -13.24
C LYS A 99 -0.96 11.88 -13.80
N THR A 100 -0.02 11.79 -14.75
CA THR A 100 0.50 10.50 -15.24
C THR A 100 1.68 10.07 -14.36
N PHE A 101 1.71 8.80 -13.97
CA PHE A 101 2.73 8.28 -13.05
C PHE A 101 2.95 6.77 -13.21
N MET A 102 4.01 6.29 -12.57
CA MET A 102 4.35 4.88 -12.41
C MET A 102 4.11 4.44 -10.97
N ALA A 103 3.79 3.17 -10.77
CA ALA A 103 3.73 2.58 -9.44
C ALA A 103 4.51 1.27 -9.37
N SER A 104 5.17 1.03 -8.25
CA SER A 104 5.79 -0.26 -7.96
C SER A 104 4.81 -1.19 -7.27
N VAL A 105 4.98 -2.47 -7.51
CA VAL A 105 4.25 -3.56 -6.86
C VAL A 105 5.24 -4.39 -6.07
N ASP A 106 4.91 -4.67 -4.82
CA ASP A 106 5.76 -5.46 -3.91
C ASP A 106 4.89 -6.33 -3.00
N GLY A 107 5.34 -7.57 -2.78
CA GLY A 107 4.73 -8.47 -1.81
C GLY A 107 5.32 -8.25 -0.42
N LYS A 108 4.47 -8.10 0.59
CA LYS A 108 4.88 -7.81 1.95
C LYS A 108 4.24 -8.72 2.97
N ALA A 109 5.08 -9.41 3.74
CA ALA A 109 4.62 -10.13 4.92
C ALA A 109 4.41 -9.17 6.09
N MET A 110 3.21 -9.16 6.65
CA MET A 110 2.90 -8.38 7.86
C MET A 110 3.50 -9.07 9.09
N ARG A 111 4.48 -8.41 9.70
CA ARG A 111 5.08 -8.93 10.94
C ARG A 111 4.05 -8.87 12.08
N ASN A 112 3.98 -9.96 12.85
CA ASN A 112 3.09 -10.08 14.02
C ASN A 112 1.57 -10.06 13.72
N VAL A 113 1.17 -10.12 12.47
CA VAL A 113 -0.24 -10.28 12.08
C VAL A 113 -0.41 -11.65 11.45
N LYS A 114 -1.28 -12.46 12.04
CA LYS A 114 -1.61 -13.78 11.52
C LYS A 114 -2.94 -13.74 10.78
N GLY A 115 -2.97 -14.33 9.59
CA GLY A 115 -4.20 -14.62 8.88
C GLY A 115 -5.00 -15.74 9.55
N GLU A 116 -6.17 -16.05 9.02
CA GLU A 116 -7.06 -17.10 9.54
C GLU A 116 -6.40 -18.48 9.60
N ASN A 117 -5.39 -18.74 8.77
CA ASN A 117 -4.60 -19.96 8.73
C ASN A 117 -3.44 -20.00 9.75
N GLY A 118 -3.30 -18.98 10.61
CA GLY A 118 -2.21 -18.87 11.58
C GLY A 118 -0.84 -18.46 11.00
N LEU A 119 -0.72 -18.33 9.68
CA LEU A 119 0.49 -17.84 8.99
C LEU A 119 0.52 -16.31 8.96
N ALA A 120 1.69 -15.74 8.64
CA ALA A 120 1.79 -14.28 8.47
C ALA A 120 0.84 -13.81 7.36
N LEU A 121 0.13 -12.72 7.61
CA LEU A 121 -0.69 -12.09 6.59
C LEU A 121 0.22 -11.52 5.51
N MET A 122 0.00 -11.93 4.27
CA MET A 122 0.70 -11.42 3.10
C MET A 122 -0.16 -10.35 2.39
N LEU A 123 0.46 -9.29 1.94
CA LEU A 123 -0.18 -8.21 1.20
C LEU A 123 0.57 -7.93 -0.09
N VAL A 124 -0.16 -7.57 -1.15
CA VAL A 124 0.39 -6.90 -2.32
C VAL A 124 0.19 -5.40 -2.14
N ASN A 125 1.29 -4.66 -2.12
CA ASN A 125 1.28 -3.21 -2.00
C ASN A 125 1.55 -2.57 -3.36
N VAL A 126 0.77 -1.55 -3.72
CA VAL A 126 0.96 -0.72 -4.91
C VAL A 126 1.35 0.68 -4.47
N PHE A 127 2.54 1.12 -4.82
CA PHE A 127 3.12 2.38 -4.35
C PHE A 127 3.63 3.26 -5.49
N ALA A 128 3.15 4.51 -5.56
CA ALA A 128 3.62 5.52 -6.49
C ALA A 128 4.78 6.30 -5.88
N HIS A 129 6.02 5.99 -6.30
CA HIS A 129 7.24 6.57 -5.73
C HIS A 129 7.35 8.07 -5.95
N ASP A 130 7.05 8.55 -7.17
CA ASP A 130 7.13 9.97 -7.52
C ASP A 130 6.14 10.82 -6.71
N LEU A 131 5.00 10.23 -6.36
CA LEU A 131 3.96 10.89 -5.58
C LEU A 131 4.11 10.64 -4.07
N LYS A 132 4.95 9.67 -3.66
CA LYS A 132 5.12 9.19 -2.28
C LYS A 132 3.81 8.70 -1.65
N LEU A 133 2.97 8.04 -2.45
CA LEU A 133 1.64 7.60 -2.04
C LEU A 133 1.47 6.09 -2.20
N ALA A 134 0.94 5.43 -1.17
CA ALA A 134 0.37 4.10 -1.31
C ALA A 134 -0.99 4.21 -2.00
N LEU A 135 -1.17 3.47 -3.09
CA LEU A 135 -2.39 3.50 -3.89
C LEU A 135 -3.40 2.45 -3.43
N ALA A 136 -2.91 1.26 -3.14
CA ALA A 136 -3.72 0.13 -2.73
C ALA A 136 -2.88 -0.93 -1.99
N GLU A 137 -3.55 -1.69 -1.15
CA GLU A 137 -3.02 -2.90 -0.51
C GLU A 137 -4.05 -4.02 -0.67
N TYR A 138 -3.61 -5.18 -1.18
CA TYR A 138 -4.48 -6.33 -1.40
C TYR A 138 -4.02 -7.51 -0.54
N GLY A 139 -4.94 -8.06 0.26
CA GLY A 139 -4.68 -9.24 1.08
C GLY A 139 -4.55 -10.50 0.22
N ILE A 140 -3.54 -11.32 0.51
CA ILE A 140 -3.33 -12.61 -0.16
C ILE A 140 -3.99 -13.71 0.68
N LYS A 141 -4.94 -14.44 0.09
CA LYS A 141 -5.54 -15.62 0.73
C LYS A 141 -4.58 -16.80 0.66
N ALA A 142 -4.73 -17.74 1.58
CA ALA A 142 -3.77 -18.83 1.86
C ALA A 142 -3.35 -19.72 0.68
N LYS A 143 -4.05 -19.68 -0.46
CA LYS A 143 -3.74 -20.49 -1.66
C LYS A 143 -3.42 -19.64 -2.90
N GLU A 144 -3.41 -18.33 -2.78
CA GLU A 144 -3.20 -17.40 -3.88
C GLU A 144 -1.76 -16.89 -3.86
N GLY A 145 -1.19 -16.67 -5.05
CA GLY A 145 0.10 -16.01 -5.21
C GLY A 145 -0.09 -14.49 -5.39
N GLU A 146 0.94 -13.72 -5.06
CA GLU A 146 0.97 -12.26 -5.25
C GLU A 146 0.55 -11.82 -6.67
N PRO A 147 1.04 -12.45 -7.77
CA PRO A 147 0.64 -12.08 -9.12
C PRO A 147 -0.85 -12.34 -9.42
N THR A 148 -1.43 -13.38 -8.84
CA THR A 148 -2.86 -13.73 -9.04
C THR A 148 -3.75 -12.65 -8.42
N VAL A 149 -3.48 -12.29 -7.17
CA VAL A 149 -4.23 -11.24 -6.46
C VAL A 149 -4.14 -9.90 -7.19
N LEU A 150 -2.93 -9.53 -7.66
CA LEU A 150 -2.77 -8.31 -8.45
C LEU A 150 -3.54 -8.37 -9.76
N LYS A 151 -3.48 -9.50 -10.49
CA LYS A 151 -4.18 -9.70 -11.77
C LYS A 151 -5.69 -9.47 -11.62
N GLU A 152 -6.31 -9.99 -10.56
CA GLU A 152 -7.73 -9.79 -10.27
C GLU A 152 -8.07 -8.32 -9.96
N ALA A 153 -7.15 -7.60 -9.33
CA ALA A 153 -7.33 -6.22 -8.93
C ALA A 153 -7.05 -5.19 -10.04
N LEU A 154 -6.36 -5.56 -11.15
CA LEU A 154 -5.87 -4.62 -12.18
C LEU A 154 -6.96 -3.73 -12.76
N ALA A 155 -8.10 -4.29 -13.13
CA ALA A 155 -9.17 -3.53 -13.77
C ALA A 155 -9.71 -2.43 -12.84
N GLN A 156 -9.89 -2.75 -11.57
CA GLN A 156 -10.32 -1.78 -10.56
C GLN A 156 -9.24 -0.75 -10.27
N LEU A 157 -7.98 -1.17 -10.15
CA LEU A 157 -6.82 -0.29 -9.91
C LEU A 157 -6.69 0.76 -11.02
N PHE A 158 -6.73 0.34 -12.29
CA PHE A 158 -6.60 1.26 -13.42
C PHE A 158 -7.83 2.14 -13.63
N LYS A 159 -9.02 1.66 -13.27
CA LYS A 159 -10.24 2.48 -13.23
C LYS A 159 -10.13 3.56 -12.15
N GLN A 160 -9.63 3.21 -10.98
CA GLN A 160 -9.45 4.13 -9.85
C GLN A 160 -8.36 5.18 -10.12
N TYR A 161 -7.29 4.77 -10.82
CA TYR A 161 -6.15 5.62 -11.14
C TYR A 161 -5.87 5.67 -12.65
N PRO A 162 -6.64 6.44 -13.43
CA PRO A 162 -6.49 6.50 -14.91
C PRO A 162 -5.10 6.99 -15.36
N GLY A 163 -4.44 7.78 -14.52
CA GLY A 163 -3.08 8.29 -14.75
C GLY A 163 -1.96 7.28 -14.52
N LEU A 164 -2.24 6.13 -13.90
CA LEU A 164 -1.28 5.05 -13.73
C LEU A 164 -1.02 4.38 -15.08
N LYS A 165 0.18 4.55 -15.64
CA LYS A 165 0.54 4.06 -16.98
C LYS A 165 1.44 2.84 -16.93
N ILE A 166 2.33 2.77 -15.97
CA ILE A 166 3.36 1.73 -15.89
C ILE A 166 3.33 1.10 -14.50
N LEU A 167 3.25 -0.23 -14.44
CA LEU A 167 3.50 -1.00 -13.22
C LEU A 167 4.92 -1.54 -13.23
N VAL A 168 5.63 -1.37 -12.13
CA VAL A 168 7.00 -1.85 -11.93
C VAL A 168 6.99 -2.95 -10.88
N GLY A 169 7.41 -4.14 -11.22
CA GLY A 169 7.44 -5.30 -10.31
C GLY A 169 8.80 -5.97 -10.23
N ASP A 170 9.03 -6.71 -9.17
CA ASP A 170 10.17 -7.60 -9.08
C ASP A 170 9.96 -8.88 -9.93
N ALA A 171 10.87 -9.85 -9.81
CA ALA A 171 10.80 -11.08 -10.58
C ALA A 171 9.58 -11.97 -10.28
N ALA A 172 8.93 -11.81 -9.13
CA ALA A 172 7.70 -12.53 -8.81
C ALA A 172 6.54 -12.07 -9.72
N PHE A 173 6.53 -10.80 -10.12
CA PHE A 173 5.52 -10.20 -11.00
C PHE A 173 5.85 -10.27 -12.50
N ALA A 174 6.92 -10.96 -12.88
CA ALA A 174 7.34 -11.11 -14.29
C ALA A 174 6.57 -12.22 -15.05
N GLY A 175 5.48 -12.74 -14.49
CA GLY A 175 4.69 -13.82 -15.08
C GLY A 175 3.93 -13.39 -16.33
N ARG A 176 3.89 -14.28 -17.35
CA ARG A 176 3.24 -14.01 -18.64
C ARG A 176 1.79 -13.57 -18.50
N GLU A 177 1.00 -14.30 -17.72
CA GLU A 177 -0.44 -14.03 -17.57
C GLU A 177 -0.74 -12.65 -16.98
N LEU A 178 0.04 -12.21 -15.98
CA LEU A 178 -0.10 -10.89 -15.40
C LEU A 178 0.27 -9.80 -16.41
N ASN A 179 1.36 -9.99 -17.12
CA ASN A 179 1.87 -9.03 -18.09
C ASN A 179 0.92 -8.87 -19.28
N GLU A 180 0.36 -9.97 -19.81
CA GLU A 180 -0.68 -9.95 -20.84
C GLU A 180 -1.94 -9.22 -20.35
N ALA A 181 -2.34 -9.41 -19.09
CA ALA A 181 -3.48 -8.71 -18.51
C ALA A 181 -3.23 -7.19 -18.39
N ILE A 182 -2.02 -6.75 -18.00
CA ILE A 182 -1.66 -5.33 -17.94
C ILE A 182 -1.74 -4.70 -19.34
N ILE A 183 -1.14 -5.35 -20.34
CA ILE A 183 -1.14 -4.87 -21.74
C ILE A 183 -2.57 -4.82 -22.31
N SER A 184 -3.39 -5.84 -22.05
CA SER A 184 -4.78 -5.87 -22.52
C SER A 184 -5.64 -4.72 -21.97
N LEU A 185 -5.27 -4.18 -20.80
CA LEU A 185 -5.90 -3.01 -20.18
C LEU A 185 -5.27 -1.67 -20.66
N GLY A 186 -4.41 -1.70 -21.69
CA GLY A 186 -3.80 -0.52 -22.27
C GLY A 186 -2.76 0.16 -21.36
N ARG A 187 -2.02 -0.65 -20.59
CA ARG A 187 -0.95 -0.20 -19.70
C ARG A 187 0.33 -0.94 -19.98
N ASP A 188 1.44 -0.37 -19.52
CA ASP A 188 2.77 -0.95 -19.66
C ASP A 188 3.27 -1.52 -18.33
N TYR A 189 4.30 -2.35 -18.40
CA TYR A 189 4.97 -2.90 -17.22
C TYR A 189 6.49 -2.89 -17.38
N ILE A 190 7.17 -2.85 -16.24
CA ILE A 190 8.61 -3.10 -16.12
C ILE A 190 8.76 -4.18 -15.07
N ALA A 191 9.35 -5.32 -15.45
CA ALA A 191 9.58 -6.43 -14.54
C ALA A 191 11.05 -6.83 -14.53
N GLN A 192 11.55 -7.16 -13.33
CA GLN A 192 12.89 -7.68 -13.19
C GLN A 192 12.92 -9.15 -13.59
N ILE A 193 13.83 -9.53 -14.49
CA ILE A 193 14.07 -10.93 -14.86
C ILE A 193 15.23 -11.48 -14.03
N LYS A 194 14.99 -12.58 -13.34
CA LYS A 194 15.95 -13.29 -12.50
C LYS A 194 16.06 -14.77 -12.88
N GLU A 195 16.66 -15.56 -12.02
CA GLU A 195 16.87 -17.02 -12.20
C GLU A 195 15.54 -17.81 -12.28
N ASN A 196 14.44 -17.26 -11.84
CA ASN A 196 13.10 -17.86 -11.98
C ASN A 196 12.62 -17.95 -13.44
N GLN A 197 13.28 -17.21 -14.37
CA GLN A 197 13.00 -17.22 -15.81
C GLN A 197 14.30 -17.40 -16.62
N PRO A 198 14.99 -18.55 -16.53
CA PRO A 198 16.35 -18.72 -17.05
C PRO A 198 16.46 -18.58 -18.57
N LYS A 199 15.42 -19.00 -19.31
CA LYS A 199 15.40 -18.86 -20.78
C LYS A 199 15.28 -17.39 -21.18
N MET A 200 14.38 -16.63 -20.57
CA MET A 200 14.20 -15.21 -20.85
C MET A 200 15.44 -14.41 -20.43
N LYS A 201 16.04 -14.77 -19.29
CA LYS A 201 17.27 -14.15 -18.81
C LYS A 201 18.40 -14.29 -19.83
N ARG A 202 18.65 -15.51 -20.35
CA ARG A 202 19.66 -15.75 -21.38
C ARG A 202 19.40 -14.96 -22.65
N LEU A 203 18.16 -15.00 -23.17
CA LEU A 203 17.79 -14.23 -24.37
C LEU A 203 18.05 -12.73 -24.21
N LEU A 204 17.73 -12.17 -23.03
CA LEU A 204 18.01 -10.76 -22.75
C LEU A 204 19.51 -10.49 -22.61
N GLU A 205 20.28 -11.37 -21.95
CA GLU A 205 21.72 -11.24 -21.82
C GLU A 205 22.40 -11.27 -23.20
N ASP A 206 22.04 -12.23 -24.07
CA ASP A 206 22.57 -12.34 -25.44
C ASP A 206 22.17 -11.10 -26.26
N TRP A 207 20.90 -10.69 -26.20
CA TRP A 207 20.41 -9.52 -26.93
C TRP A 207 21.10 -8.21 -26.50
N PHE A 208 21.34 -8.03 -25.21
CA PHE A 208 22.02 -6.85 -24.68
C PHE A 208 23.55 -6.89 -24.93
N GLN A 209 24.19 -8.06 -25.05
CA GLN A 209 25.59 -8.18 -25.38
C GLN A 209 25.87 -7.68 -26.83
N ASP A 210 24.98 -8.04 -27.75
CA ASP A 210 25.17 -7.73 -29.17
C ASP A 210 24.69 -6.32 -29.58
N LYS A 211 23.76 -5.73 -28.83
CA LYS A 211 23.03 -4.52 -29.23
C LYS A 211 23.09 -3.34 -28.28
N ILE A 212 23.93 -3.39 -27.22
CA ILE A 212 24.11 -2.15 -26.45
C ILE A 212 24.89 -1.18 -27.35
N PRO A 213 24.27 -0.10 -27.84
CA PRO A 213 25.01 0.91 -28.57
C PRO A 213 26.14 1.41 -27.67
N LYS A 214 27.37 1.47 -28.20
CA LYS A 214 28.51 2.02 -27.44
C LYS A 214 28.27 3.45 -26.94
N GLU A 215 27.19 4.07 -27.37
CA GLU A 215 26.77 5.46 -27.18
C GLU A 215 25.72 5.68 -26.05
N VAL A 216 25.32 4.66 -25.29
CA VAL A 216 24.42 4.86 -24.14
C VAL A 216 25.20 4.75 -22.83
N PRO A 217 25.75 5.87 -22.31
CA PRO A 217 26.60 5.88 -21.10
C PRO A 217 25.88 5.34 -19.86
N SER A 218 24.56 5.50 -19.76
CA SER A 218 23.72 5.06 -18.64
C SER A 218 23.62 3.53 -18.50
N ALA A 219 23.61 2.76 -19.60
CA ALA A 219 23.52 1.31 -19.56
C ALA A 219 24.83 0.66 -19.05
N VAL A 220 25.98 1.27 -19.32
CA VAL A 220 27.30 0.81 -18.86
C VAL A 220 27.49 1.08 -17.37
N GLU A 221 26.97 2.17 -16.84
CA GLU A 221 27.02 2.48 -15.40
C GLU A 221 26.16 1.52 -14.56
N VAL A 222 24.99 1.14 -15.03
CA VAL A 222 24.13 0.18 -14.36
C VAL A 222 24.79 -1.20 -14.26
N LYS A 223 25.44 -1.69 -15.32
CA LYS A 223 26.21 -2.96 -15.29
C LYS A 223 27.38 -2.90 -14.28
N LYS A 224 28.10 -1.81 -14.19
CA LYS A 224 29.20 -1.65 -13.22
C LYS A 224 28.71 -1.64 -11.76
N LYS A 225 27.57 -1.01 -11.48
CA LYS A 225 26.97 -1.00 -10.12
C LYS A 225 26.48 -2.37 -9.69
N VAL A 226 25.86 -3.14 -10.57
CA VAL A 226 25.40 -4.51 -10.25
C VAL A 226 26.60 -5.44 -9.99
N ARG A 227 27.68 -5.40 -10.78
CA ARG A 227 28.89 -6.19 -10.54
C ARG A 227 29.59 -5.83 -9.20
N ARG A 228 29.62 -4.58 -8.79
CA ARG A 228 30.21 -4.17 -7.51
C ARG A 228 29.40 -4.60 -6.29
N ARG A 229 28.06 -4.76 -6.40
CA ARG A 229 27.23 -5.26 -5.31
C ARG A 229 27.30 -6.78 -5.14
N THR A 230 27.55 -7.54 -6.21
CA THR A 230 27.69 -9.01 -6.12
C THR A 230 29.07 -9.45 -5.61
N VAL A 231 30.11 -8.64 -5.73
CA VAL A 231 31.47 -8.94 -5.24
C VAL A 231 31.67 -8.56 -3.76
N GLY A 232 30.74 -7.78 -3.17
CA GLY A 232 30.80 -7.37 -1.75
C GLY A 232 30.00 -8.26 -0.78
N ALA A 233 29.50 -9.42 -1.20
CA ALA A 233 28.69 -10.31 -0.37
C ALA A 233 29.33 -11.71 -0.15
N VAL A 234 30.65 -11.81 -0.23
CA VAL A 234 31.41 -12.99 0.20
C VAL A 234 32.61 -12.51 1.03
N GLY A 235 32.36 -12.39 2.33
CA GLY A 235 33.33 -12.14 3.36
C GLY A 235 32.65 -12.31 4.69
#